data_2eeb21d31bb9a231ea8dd47cfd046fb2
#
_entry.id   2eeb21d31bb9a231ea8dd47cfd046fb2
#
_cell.length_a   1.000
_cell.length_b   1.000
_cell.length_c   1.000
_cell.angle_alpha   90.00
_cell.angle_beta   90.00
_cell.angle_gamma   90.00
#
_symmetry.space_group_name_H-M   'P 1'
#
loop_
_entity.id
_entity.type
_entity.pdbx_description
1 polymer ?
#
loop_
_entity_poly.entity_id
_entity_poly.type
_entity_poly.pdbx_seq_one_letter_code
_entity_poly.pdbx_strand_id
1 'polypeptide(L)'
;MTFMPEMIRTTLAVLVLGALAPLAMAAPSTARAEKDDALTTVMAGEFALQAGQLPDASRWYLEAARQDDDAGLAERATRIALLAKDDARAAEALKLWRARSPRTLALRGAEATLALRQGQARVARRELTALMKEPEELGWRHALTALASGAKDPQLAARLLRELVDDGAIPGTLQAWLAFTGLAQQLDQPALAERMVADVVKRFSGEPQVALLQASQFIQADRKDEARKVLDGLLPKAAGDSGLRLKLAEEYDRLGDSAAASRALGQGPQDTLTYGLRARLLAKADDTDALTALYEEVKKAADGADQPTEFSPDRRLLLGQMAEFLKRHDEALGWYRSVPAGEQRSEARLRAISALFDLDRKDEAFAEARKLQADASVEDGARRDAYLMEAELRQKDGQAEGELDVFARGLAAYPDDLALLYSRGLAWERRDSIEHAEADFRRILVIEPDNVAALNALGYTLADRTTRYQEALELIDRARTAAPDDAAIIDSYGWVLYRLGRNAEALVELRRAFTMQKDAEIASHIAEVLWVMGQKEEARRFFEEARKIDPENRSLLRALEKTGA
;
A
#
# COMPACT_ATOMS: atom_id res chain seq x y z
N MET A 1 -4.06 -4.53 1.14
CA MET A 1 -5.41 -3.97 1.20
C MET A 1 -5.35 -2.73 2.07
N THR A 2 -5.44 -1.57 1.44
CA THR A 2 -5.25 -0.25 2.06
C THR A 2 -6.64 0.29 2.38
N PHE A 3 -6.97 0.42 3.65
CA PHE A 3 -8.18 1.11 4.11
C PHE A 3 -7.93 2.62 4.14
N MET A 4 -8.71 3.37 3.36
CA MET A 4 -8.94 4.79 3.56
C MET A 4 -10.31 4.98 4.19
N PRO A 5 -10.48 5.81 5.22
CA PRO A 5 -11.80 6.16 5.75
C PRO A 5 -12.44 7.28 4.93
N GLU A 6 -13.70 7.07 4.54
CA GLU A 6 -14.57 8.09 3.98
C GLU A 6 -14.89 9.18 5.02
N MET A 7 -14.66 10.43 4.67
CA MET A 7 -15.16 11.59 5.41
C MET A 7 -16.44 12.12 4.79
N ILE A 8 -17.46 12.12 5.62
CA ILE A 8 -18.83 12.61 5.54
C ILE A 8 -18.96 13.94 4.76
N ARG A 9 -19.75 13.91 3.70
CA ARG A 9 -20.30 15.11 3.05
C ARG A 9 -21.56 15.54 3.80
N THR A 10 -21.49 16.65 4.51
CA THR A 10 -22.69 17.38 4.99
C THR A 10 -22.93 18.57 4.09
N THR A 11 -23.98 18.48 3.31
CA THR A 11 -24.56 19.57 2.51
C THR A 11 -25.40 20.46 3.43
N LEU A 12 -25.06 21.73 3.57
CA LEU A 12 -25.94 22.72 4.17
C LEU A 12 -26.34 23.72 3.07
N ALA A 13 -27.56 23.56 2.58
CA ALA A 13 -28.24 24.56 1.75
C ALA A 13 -28.96 25.55 2.68
N VAL A 14 -28.59 26.84 2.61
CA VAL A 14 -29.37 27.90 3.22
C VAL A 14 -29.93 28.80 2.12
N LEU A 15 -31.20 28.66 1.91
CA LEU A 15 -32.04 29.62 1.18
C LEU A 15 -32.33 30.84 2.08
N VAL A 16 -31.97 32.03 1.64
CA VAL A 16 -32.54 33.26 2.21
C VAL A 16 -33.16 34.10 1.09
N LEU A 17 -34.49 34.06 1.05
CA LEU A 17 -35.32 35.08 0.40
C LEU A 17 -35.73 36.08 1.47
N GLY A 18 -35.60 37.33 1.18
CA GLY A 18 -36.40 38.26 1.95
C GLY A 18 -36.09 39.72 1.88
N ALA A 19 -36.95 40.44 1.31
CA ALA A 19 -37.46 41.78 1.61
C ALA A 19 -36.49 42.98 1.54
N LEU A 20 -36.68 43.72 0.47
CA LEU A 20 -36.27 45.12 0.28
C LEU A 20 -37.14 46.09 1.12
N ALA A 21 -36.48 46.89 1.94
CA ALA A 21 -37.00 48.18 2.41
C ALA A 21 -35.87 49.24 2.22
N PRO A 22 -36.16 50.42 1.75
CA PRO A 22 -35.14 51.43 1.49
C PRO A 22 -34.78 52.17 2.79
N LEU A 23 -33.53 52.07 3.20
CA LEU A 23 -32.94 52.90 4.25
C LEU A 23 -31.94 53.88 3.63
N ALA A 24 -32.03 55.11 4.07
CA ALA A 24 -31.29 56.26 3.65
C ALA A 24 -29.78 56.03 3.67
N MET A 25 -29.11 56.38 2.57
CA MET A 25 -27.64 56.34 2.42
C MET A 25 -27.00 57.40 3.31
N ALA A 26 -26.33 56.94 4.38
CA ALA A 26 -25.22 57.68 4.94
C ALA A 26 -23.98 57.26 4.14
N ALA A 27 -23.20 58.20 3.63
CA ALA A 27 -21.95 57.91 2.89
C ALA A 27 -21.00 57.09 3.76
N PRO A 28 -20.52 55.93 3.30
CA PRO A 28 -19.57 55.14 4.07
C PRO A 28 -18.24 55.91 4.17
N SER A 29 -17.64 55.87 5.37
CA SER A 29 -16.26 56.38 5.53
C SER A 29 -15.36 55.57 4.62
N THR A 30 -14.39 56.21 3.96
CA THR A 30 -13.44 55.58 3.01
C THR A 30 -12.78 54.35 3.59
N ALA A 31 -12.48 54.30 4.89
CA ALA A 31 -11.91 53.17 5.60
C ALA A 31 -12.88 51.93 5.69
N ARG A 32 -14.19 52.13 5.64
CA ARG A 32 -15.18 51.02 5.67
C ARG A 32 -15.40 50.44 4.28
N ALA A 33 -15.32 51.29 3.23
CA ALA A 33 -15.37 50.84 1.83
C ALA A 33 -14.13 50.02 1.44
N GLU A 34 -12.95 50.42 1.90
CA GLU A 34 -11.68 49.69 1.67
C GLU A 34 -11.65 48.32 2.34
N LYS A 35 -12.21 48.17 3.57
CA LYS A 35 -12.31 46.88 4.26
C LYS A 35 -13.32 45.94 3.61
N ASP A 36 -14.45 46.45 3.11
CA ASP A 36 -15.44 45.66 2.39
C ASP A 36 -14.85 45.15 1.04
N ASP A 37 -13.97 45.89 0.42
CA ASP A 37 -13.31 45.54 -0.84
C ASP A 37 -12.24 44.41 -0.59
N ALA A 38 -11.44 44.56 0.46
CA ALA A 38 -10.46 43.54 0.87
C ALA A 38 -11.12 42.20 1.23
N LEU A 39 -12.24 42.20 1.95
CA LEU A 39 -12.99 40.99 2.31
C LEU A 39 -13.51 40.27 1.06
N THR A 40 -14.07 41.01 0.10
CA THR A 40 -14.56 40.47 -1.17
C THR A 40 -13.43 39.80 -1.94
N THR A 41 -12.25 40.43 -1.96
CA THR A 41 -11.05 39.92 -2.63
C THR A 41 -10.52 38.65 -1.97
N VAL A 42 -10.53 38.57 -0.62
CA VAL A 42 -10.18 37.36 0.13
C VAL A 42 -11.17 36.22 -0.18
N MET A 43 -12.47 36.50 -0.20
CA MET A 43 -13.48 35.48 -0.53
C MET A 43 -13.29 34.93 -1.94
N ALA A 44 -13.00 35.79 -2.93
CA ALA A 44 -12.69 35.34 -4.28
C ALA A 44 -11.45 34.45 -4.31
N GLY A 45 -10.43 34.78 -3.50
CA GLY A 45 -9.25 33.94 -3.31
C GLY A 45 -9.55 32.58 -2.69
N GLU A 46 -10.42 32.52 -1.68
CA GLU A 46 -10.85 31.26 -1.05
C GLU A 46 -11.63 30.37 -2.02
N PHE A 47 -12.57 30.94 -2.78
CA PHE A 47 -13.32 30.17 -3.79
C PHE A 47 -12.40 29.61 -4.88
N ALA A 48 -11.44 30.41 -5.35
CA ALA A 48 -10.45 29.94 -6.31
C ALA A 48 -9.57 28.81 -5.72
N LEU A 49 -9.18 28.93 -4.44
CA LEU A 49 -8.39 27.91 -3.75
C LEU A 49 -9.18 26.61 -3.59
N GLN A 50 -10.45 26.69 -3.16
CA GLN A 50 -11.33 25.52 -3.04
C GLN A 50 -11.60 24.84 -4.38
N ALA A 51 -11.66 25.62 -5.47
CA ALA A 51 -11.79 25.12 -6.83
C ALA A 51 -10.47 24.59 -7.43
N GLY A 52 -9.35 24.60 -6.68
CA GLY A 52 -8.04 24.16 -7.16
C GLY A 52 -7.37 25.13 -8.16
N GLN A 53 -7.95 26.33 -8.36
CA GLN A 53 -7.47 27.34 -9.30
C GLN A 53 -6.35 28.20 -8.66
N LEU A 54 -5.20 27.57 -8.41
CA LEU A 54 -4.07 28.19 -7.70
C LEU A 54 -3.58 29.52 -8.33
N PRO A 55 -3.50 29.69 -9.67
CA PRO A 55 -3.09 30.95 -10.28
C PRO A 55 -4.05 32.10 -9.97
N ASP A 56 -5.37 31.84 -9.96
CA ASP A 56 -6.38 32.84 -9.62
C ASP A 56 -6.40 33.14 -8.12
N ALA A 57 -6.29 32.11 -7.28
CA ALA A 57 -6.13 32.29 -5.85
C ALA A 57 -4.92 33.18 -5.52
N SER A 58 -3.78 32.92 -6.15
CA SER A 58 -2.55 33.72 -6.00
C SER A 58 -2.77 35.19 -6.36
N ARG A 59 -3.51 35.46 -7.45
CA ARG A 59 -3.85 36.82 -7.88
C ARG A 59 -4.73 37.53 -6.84
N TRP A 60 -5.80 36.89 -6.42
CA TRP A 60 -6.75 37.48 -5.48
C TRP A 60 -6.14 37.74 -4.11
N TYR A 61 -5.36 36.81 -3.57
CA TYR A 61 -4.70 37.01 -2.28
C TYR A 61 -3.63 38.09 -2.31
N LEU A 62 -2.89 38.25 -3.42
CA LEU A 62 -1.96 39.37 -3.57
C LEU A 62 -2.69 40.70 -3.61
N GLU A 63 -3.83 40.76 -4.31
CA GLU A 63 -4.64 41.98 -4.36
C GLU A 63 -5.23 42.34 -2.99
N ALA A 64 -5.73 41.36 -2.25
CA ALA A 64 -6.20 41.53 -0.85
C ALA A 64 -5.07 42.05 0.04
N ALA A 65 -3.84 41.48 -0.12
CA ALA A 65 -2.68 41.91 0.63
C ALA A 65 -2.19 43.34 0.24
N ARG A 66 -2.54 43.88 -0.92
CA ARG A 66 -2.28 45.26 -1.27
C ARG A 66 -3.27 46.24 -0.65
N GLN A 67 -4.51 45.80 -0.46
CA GLN A 67 -5.62 46.61 0.03
C GLN A 67 -5.66 46.74 1.54
N ASP A 68 -5.13 45.78 2.29
CA ASP A 68 -5.14 45.75 3.73
C ASP A 68 -3.72 45.55 4.28
N ASP A 69 -3.36 46.31 5.31
CA ASP A 69 -2.04 46.27 5.96
C ASP A 69 -1.84 45.05 6.89
N ASP A 70 -2.75 44.06 6.85
CA ASP A 70 -2.61 42.84 7.62
C ASP A 70 -1.41 41.98 7.14
N ALA A 71 -0.48 41.71 8.05
CA ALA A 71 0.66 40.84 7.81
C ALA A 71 0.26 39.41 7.48
N GLY A 72 -0.84 38.91 8.05
CA GLY A 72 -1.38 37.57 7.80
C GLY A 72 -1.86 37.42 6.35
N LEU A 73 -2.47 38.44 5.77
CA LEU A 73 -2.85 38.43 4.34
C LEU A 73 -1.61 38.38 3.44
N ALA A 74 -0.58 39.15 3.75
CA ALA A 74 0.65 39.12 2.97
C ALA A 74 1.42 37.80 3.10
N GLU A 75 1.41 37.19 4.27
CA GLU A 75 1.92 35.83 4.49
C GLU A 75 1.15 34.81 3.65
N ARG A 76 -0.20 34.84 3.73
CA ARG A 76 -1.06 33.91 3.00
C ARG A 76 -0.91 34.08 1.48
N ALA A 77 -0.87 35.31 0.98
CA ALA A 77 -0.60 35.62 -0.42
C ALA A 77 0.74 35.02 -0.89
N THR A 78 1.79 35.16 -0.06
CA THR A 78 3.12 34.60 -0.34
C THR A 78 3.07 33.07 -0.43
N ARG A 79 2.43 32.39 0.53
CA ARG A 79 2.32 30.94 0.56
C ARG A 79 1.55 30.39 -0.64
N ILE A 80 0.43 31.03 -1.00
CA ILE A 80 -0.38 30.62 -2.14
C ILE A 80 0.36 30.87 -3.46
N ALA A 81 1.07 31.98 -3.59
CA ALA A 81 1.87 32.24 -4.78
C ALA A 81 3.03 31.25 -4.96
N LEU A 82 3.71 30.85 -3.86
CA LEU A 82 4.71 29.79 -3.88
C LEU A 82 4.10 28.43 -4.27
N LEU A 83 2.94 28.11 -3.75
CA LEU A 83 2.20 26.89 -4.09
C LEU A 83 1.75 26.87 -5.56
N ALA A 84 1.27 28.02 -6.06
CA ALA A 84 0.91 28.22 -7.46
C ALA A 84 2.14 28.24 -8.41
N LYS A 85 3.35 28.15 -7.86
CA LYS A 85 4.63 28.28 -8.59
C LYS A 85 4.77 29.63 -9.32
N ASP A 86 4.12 30.68 -8.82
CA ASP A 86 4.19 32.04 -9.34
C ASP A 86 5.25 32.86 -8.57
N ASP A 87 6.47 32.76 -9.01
CA ASP A 87 7.61 33.39 -8.34
C ASP A 87 7.55 34.95 -8.39
N ALA A 88 6.85 35.53 -9.38
CA ALA A 88 6.70 36.98 -9.50
C ALA A 88 5.75 37.52 -8.43
N ARG A 89 4.56 36.91 -8.30
CA ARG A 89 3.59 37.26 -7.25
C ARG A 89 4.12 36.94 -5.86
N ALA A 90 4.83 35.81 -5.71
CA ALA A 90 5.47 35.45 -4.45
C ALA A 90 6.47 36.53 -4.00
N ALA A 91 7.30 37.04 -4.92
CA ALA A 91 8.26 38.10 -4.61
C ALA A 91 7.58 39.41 -4.17
N GLU A 92 6.44 39.73 -4.78
CA GLU A 92 5.70 40.94 -4.45
C GLU A 92 4.98 40.81 -3.09
N ALA A 93 4.27 39.72 -2.86
CA ALA A 93 3.63 39.44 -1.58
C ALA A 93 4.64 39.38 -0.43
N LEU A 94 5.81 38.79 -0.68
CA LEU A 94 6.92 38.72 0.27
C LEU A 94 7.46 40.11 0.66
N LYS A 95 7.50 41.07 -0.26
CA LYS A 95 7.87 42.47 0.06
C LYS A 95 6.87 43.10 1.03
N LEU A 96 5.58 42.91 0.79
CA LEU A 96 4.52 43.37 1.69
C LEU A 96 4.63 42.71 3.08
N TRP A 97 4.80 41.40 3.11
CA TRP A 97 4.99 40.68 4.36
C TRP A 97 6.21 41.18 5.15
N ARG A 98 7.35 41.31 4.50
CA ARG A 98 8.57 41.85 5.12
C ARG A 98 8.39 43.26 5.69
N ALA A 99 7.64 44.12 5.00
CA ALA A 99 7.39 45.49 5.48
C ALA A 99 6.52 45.48 6.76
N ARG A 100 5.58 44.58 6.86
CA ARG A 100 4.61 44.49 7.95
C ARG A 100 5.09 43.66 9.14
N SER A 101 5.85 42.59 8.90
CA SER A 101 6.31 41.65 9.93
C SER A 101 7.73 41.13 9.64
N PRO A 102 8.79 41.94 9.83
CA PRO A 102 10.13 41.67 9.31
C PRO A 102 10.93 40.59 10.03
N ARG A 103 10.44 40.02 11.13
CA ARG A 103 11.24 39.16 12.02
C ARG A 103 10.63 37.78 12.29
N THR A 104 9.79 37.25 11.41
CA THR A 104 9.21 35.92 11.61
C THR A 104 10.07 34.84 10.95
N LEU A 105 10.13 33.65 11.56
CA LEU A 105 10.82 32.48 10.98
C LEU A 105 10.15 32.04 9.68
N ALA A 106 8.83 32.13 9.62
CA ALA A 106 8.06 31.81 8.42
C ALA A 106 8.41 32.72 7.24
N LEU A 107 8.63 34.04 7.47
CA LEU A 107 9.09 34.98 6.46
C LEU A 107 10.45 34.55 5.90
N ARG A 108 11.43 34.26 6.79
CA ARG A 108 12.77 33.78 6.36
C ARG A 108 12.68 32.47 5.59
N GLY A 109 11.80 31.56 5.99
CA GLY A 109 11.53 30.30 5.27
C GLY A 109 11.02 30.55 3.86
N ALA A 110 10.08 31.50 3.71
CA ALA A 110 9.55 31.89 2.40
C ALA A 110 10.62 32.61 1.54
N GLU A 111 11.48 33.44 2.14
CA GLU A 111 12.62 34.07 1.45
C GLU A 111 13.62 33.04 0.95
N ALA A 112 13.95 32.04 1.78
CA ALA A 112 14.83 30.94 1.38
C ALA A 112 14.21 30.13 0.23
N THR A 113 12.91 29.80 0.33
CA THR A 113 12.18 29.08 -0.71
C THR A 113 12.18 29.83 -2.04
N LEU A 114 11.83 31.12 -2.03
CA LEU A 114 11.83 31.94 -3.25
C LEU A 114 13.23 32.10 -3.84
N ALA A 115 14.25 32.29 -3.01
CA ALA A 115 15.63 32.38 -3.46
C ALA A 115 16.12 31.09 -4.12
N LEU A 116 15.74 29.90 -3.58
CA LEU A 116 16.01 28.61 -4.20
C LEU A 116 15.33 28.47 -5.56
N ARG A 117 14.07 28.89 -5.67
CA ARG A 117 13.29 28.83 -6.91
C ARG A 117 13.87 29.74 -8.00
N GLN A 118 14.46 30.86 -7.59
CA GLN A 118 15.11 31.83 -8.49
C GLN A 118 16.59 31.54 -8.76
N GLY A 119 17.14 30.45 -8.21
CA GLY A 119 18.56 30.11 -8.36
C GLY A 119 19.52 31.03 -7.61
N GLN A 120 19.03 31.84 -6.66
CA GLN A 120 19.83 32.83 -5.92
C GLN A 120 20.57 32.17 -4.73
N ALA A 121 21.57 31.35 -5.03
CA ALA A 121 22.26 30.51 -4.05
C ALA A 121 22.79 31.29 -2.82
N ARG A 122 23.34 32.48 -3.00
CA ARG A 122 23.88 33.28 -1.89
C ARG A 122 22.78 33.75 -0.93
N VAL A 123 21.63 34.16 -1.46
CA VAL A 123 20.48 34.59 -0.65
C VAL A 123 19.90 33.41 0.09
N ALA A 124 19.64 32.29 -0.62
CA ALA A 124 19.15 31.08 -0.04
C ALA A 124 20.05 30.60 1.11
N ARG A 125 21.36 30.48 0.90
CA ARG A 125 22.32 30.08 1.94
C ARG A 125 22.26 30.97 3.17
N ARG A 126 22.22 32.31 2.99
CA ARG A 126 22.13 33.26 4.10
C ARG A 126 20.90 33.04 4.95
N GLU A 127 19.72 32.90 4.33
CA GLU A 127 18.46 32.71 5.07
C GLU A 127 18.38 31.32 5.70
N LEU A 128 18.84 30.27 5.02
CA LEU A 128 18.92 28.92 5.58
C LEU A 128 19.86 28.88 6.80
N THR A 129 21.04 29.49 6.71
CA THR A 129 21.98 29.55 7.85
C THR A 129 21.41 30.36 9.01
N ALA A 130 20.67 31.43 8.72
CA ALA A 130 20.00 32.22 9.76
C ALA A 130 18.91 31.41 10.46
N LEU A 131 18.10 30.65 9.72
CA LEU A 131 17.09 29.75 10.27
C LEU A 131 17.70 28.65 11.17
N MET A 132 18.84 28.08 10.77
CA MET A 132 19.54 27.06 11.57
C MET A 132 20.09 27.60 12.90
N LYS A 133 20.37 28.88 13.00
CA LYS A 133 20.93 29.53 14.20
C LYS A 133 19.87 29.98 15.19
N GLU A 134 18.60 29.95 14.81
CA GLU A 134 17.53 30.35 15.72
C GLU A 134 17.42 29.36 16.87
N PRO A 135 17.35 29.86 18.12
CA PRO A 135 17.35 29.00 19.29
C PRO A 135 16.04 28.20 19.48
N GLU A 136 14.97 28.57 18.80
CA GLU A 136 13.71 27.84 18.81
C GLU A 136 13.77 26.64 17.87
N GLU A 137 13.23 25.50 18.29
CA GLU A 137 13.23 24.25 17.51
C GLU A 137 12.54 24.35 16.12
N LEU A 138 11.85 25.45 15.84
CA LEU A 138 11.11 25.65 14.59
C LEU A 138 11.99 26.13 13.43
N GLY A 139 13.11 26.79 13.70
CA GLY A 139 13.96 27.39 12.67
C GLY A 139 14.45 26.39 11.63
N TRP A 140 15.01 25.26 12.07
CA TRP A 140 15.49 24.21 11.17
C TRP A 140 14.37 23.55 10.34
N ARG A 141 13.13 23.52 10.85
CA ARG A 141 11.97 22.97 10.11
C ARG A 141 11.62 23.85 8.92
N HIS A 142 11.68 25.17 9.06
CA HIS A 142 11.50 26.09 7.94
C HIS A 142 12.62 25.94 6.90
N ALA A 143 13.87 25.74 7.34
CA ALA A 143 14.99 25.49 6.45
C ALA A 143 14.84 24.16 5.70
N LEU A 144 14.42 23.09 6.38
CA LEU A 144 14.12 21.79 5.78
C LEU A 144 13.04 21.92 4.71
N THR A 145 11.90 22.57 5.05
CA THR A 145 10.80 22.81 4.11
C THR A 145 11.26 23.60 2.90
N ALA A 146 12.06 24.64 3.09
CA ALA A 146 12.58 25.43 1.99
C ALA A 146 13.46 24.61 1.04
N LEU A 147 14.36 23.79 1.56
CA LEU A 147 15.22 22.90 0.76
C LEU A 147 14.42 21.80 0.05
N ALA A 148 13.42 21.21 0.71
CA ALA A 148 12.61 20.12 0.14
C ALA A 148 11.67 20.60 -0.96
N SER A 149 11.05 21.79 -0.81
CA SER A 149 10.00 22.29 -1.71
C SER A 149 10.42 23.43 -2.62
N GLY A 150 11.53 24.11 -2.30
CA GLY A 150 11.93 25.35 -2.95
C GLY A 150 12.74 25.17 -4.23
N ALA A 151 13.42 24.06 -4.43
CA ALA A 151 14.36 23.96 -5.54
C ALA A 151 13.67 23.55 -6.86
N LYS A 152 13.72 24.43 -7.88
CA LYS A 152 13.50 24.01 -9.28
C LYS A 152 14.67 23.16 -9.80
N ASP A 153 15.86 23.37 -9.23
CA ASP A 153 17.07 22.61 -9.48
C ASP A 153 17.42 21.81 -8.20
N PRO A 154 17.19 20.49 -8.17
CA PRO A 154 17.55 19.63 -7.03
C PRO A 154 19.05 19.67 -6.70
N GLN A 155 19.90 19.94 -7.69
CA GLN A 155 21.36 20.04 -7.49
C GLN A 155 21.74 21.28 -6.65
N LEU A 156 20.97 22.36 -6.76
CA LEU A 156 21.18 23.54 -5.91
C LEU A 156 20.84 23.24 -4.45
N ALA A 157 19.69 22.58 -4.20
CA ALA A 157 19.31 22.18 -2.85
C ALA A 157 20.33 21.21 -2.24
N ALA A 158 20.77 20.22 -3.01
CA ALA A 158 21.77 19.24 -2.59
C ALA A 158 23.11 19.88 -2.22
N ARG A 159 23.57 20.84 -3.04
CA ARG A 159 24.80 21.60 -2.77
C ARG A 159 24.67 22.43 -1.49
N LEU A 160 23.56 23.16 -1.31
CA LEU A 160 23.35 23.98 -0.11
C LEU A 160 23.20 23.12 1.14
N LEU A 161 22.53 21.97 1.05
CA LEU A 161 22.46 21.01 2.16
C LEU A 161 23.87 20.54 2.54
N ARG A 162 24.71 20.18 1.57
CA ARG A 162 26.10 19.77 1.83
C ARG A 162 26.90 20.87 2.52
N GLU A 163 26.78 22.11 2.04
CA GLU A 163 27.45 23.25 2.65
C GLU A 163 26.99 23.47 4.10
N LEU A 164 25.69 23.36 4.40
CA LEU A 164 25.17 23.48 5.77
C LEU A 164 25.68 22.35 6.70
N VAL A 165 25.84 21.15 6.18
CA VAL A 165 26.43 20.02 6.92
C VAL A 165 27.91 20.25 7.18
N ASP A 166 28.66 20.68 6.15
CA ASP A 166 30.11 20.95 6.25
C ASP A 166 30.42 22.13 7.19
N ASP A 167 29.58 23.16 7.19
CA ASP A 167 29.67 24.30 8.10
C ASP A 167 29.25 23.95 9.55
N GLY A 168 28.76 22.73 9.82
CA GLY A 168 28.24 22.32 11.13
C GLY A 168 26.99 23.11 11.54
N ALA A 169 26.21 23.61 10.58
CA ALA A 169 25.05 24.45 10.83
C ALA A 169 23.81 23.66 11.33
N ILE A 170 23.77 22.34 11.11
CA ILE A 170 22.63 21.51 11.54
C ILE A 170 22.55 21.52 13.08
N PRO A 171 21.39 21.84 13.68
CA PRO A 171 21.23 21.84 15.13
C PRO A 171 21.59 20.50 15.78
N GLY A 172 22.11 20.55 17.00
CA GLY A 172 22.56 19.37 17.73
C GLY A 172 21.47 18.43 18.23
N THR A 173 20.28 18.44 17.64
CA THR A 173 19.16 17.57 17.99
C THR A 173 19.05 16.38 17.03
N LEU A 174 18.74 15.20 17.56
CA LEU A 174 18.56 13.99 16.76
C LEU A 174 17.50 14.18 15.66
N GLN A 175 16.38 14.85 15.98
CA GLN A 175 15.29 15.07 15.02
C GLN A 175 15.75 15.88 13.80
N ALA A 176 16.54 16.95 14.00
CA ALA A 176 17.08 17.73 12.89
C ALA A 176 18.00 16.89 12.02
N TRP A 177 18.93 16.14 12.62
CA TRP A 177 19.87 15.29 11.89
C TRP A 177 19.15 14.21 11.07
N LEU A 178 18.16 13.51 11.65
CA LEU A 178 17.36 12.50 10.93
C LEU A 178 16.58 13.12 9.76
N ALA A 179 15.95 14.29 9.98
CA ALA A 179 15.17 14.96 8.94
C ALA A 179 16.04 15.39 7.75
N PHE A 180 17.22 15.95 8.00
CA PHE A 180 18.14 16.36 6.93
C PHE A 180 18.83 15.17 6.27
N THR A 181 19.03 14.05 6.97
CA THR A 181 19.47 12.79 6.38
C THR A 181 18.43 12.25 5.40
N GLY A 182 17.14 12.25 5.78
CA GLY A 182 16.04 11.88 4.89
C GLY A 182 15.96 12.79 3.66
N LEU A 183 16.19 14.10 3.84
CA LEU A 183 16.24 15.04 2.71
C LEU A 183 17.42 14.74 1.76
N ALA A 184 18.59 14.36 2.28
CA ALA A 184 19.73 13.97 1.45
C ALA A 184 19.41 12.74 0.57
N GLN A 185 18.67 11.76 1.10
CA GLN A 185 18.16 10.61 0.34
C GLN A 185 17.15 11.05 -0.74
N GLN A 186 16.19 11.89 -0.37
CA GLN A 186 15.17 12.41 -1.29
C GLN A 186 15.77 13.22 -2.44
N LEU A 187 16.89 13.92 -2.21
CA LEU A 187 17.64 14.68 -3.22
C LEU A 187 18.62 13.81 -4.03
N ASP A 188 18.54 12.49 -3.91
CA ASP A 188 19.42 11.53 -4.58
C ASP A 188 20.92 11.80 -4.33
N GLN A 189 21.26 12.03 -3.05
CA GLN A 189 22.63 12.26 -2.59
C GLN A 189 23.11 11.13 -1.66
N PRO A 190 23.32 9.91 -2.17
CA PRO A 190 23.60 8.73 -1.33
C PRO A 190 24.87 8.90 -0.50
N ALA A 191 25.93 9.44 -1.05
CA ALA A 191 27.20 9.65 -0.34
C ALA A 191 27.08 10.68 0.80
N LEU A 192 26.23 11.73 0.64
CA LEU A 192 25.94 12.69 1.70
C LEU A 192 25.07 12.05 2.78
N ALA A 193 24.03 11.32 2.39
CA ALA A 193 23.16 10.62 3.31
C ALA A 193 23.95 9.61 4.16
N GLU A 194 24.82 8.80 3.55
CA GLU A 194 25.67 7.84 4.25
C GLU A 194 26.58 8.53 5.27
N ARG A 195 27.24 9.63 4.88
CA ARG A 195 28.08 10.41 5.80
C ARG A 195 27.24 10.98 6.96
N MET A 196 26.07 11.55 6.69
CA MET A 196 25.18 12.08 7.72
C MET A 196 24.69 10.99 8.67
N VAL A 197 24.40 9.81 8.19
CA VAL A 197 24.05 8.67 9.06
C VAL A 197 25.24 8.27 9.94
N ALA A 198 26.46 8.22 9.41
CA ALA A 198 27.64 7.95 10.22
C ALA A 198 27.81 9.00 11.35
N ASP A 199 27.55 10.27 11.03
CA ASP A 199 27.57 11.36 12.02
C ASP A 199 26.44 11.20 13.06
N VAL A 200 25.24 10.81 12.65
CA VAL A 200 24.11 10.53 13.56
C VAL A 200 24.46 9.38 14.51
N VAL A 201 24.99 8.28 13.99
CA VAL A 201 25.41 7.11 14.78
C VAL A 201 26.47 7.52 15.80
N LYS A 202 27.46 8.33 15.40
CA LYS A 202 28.52 8.79 16.29
C LYS A 202 28.04 9.73 17.39
N ARG A 203 27.15 10.70 17.04
CA ARG A 203 26.68 11.74 17.96
C ARG A 203 25.60 11.27 18.92
N PHE A 204 24.76 10.33 18.50
CA PHE A 204 23.56 9.90 19.20
C PHE A 204 23.54 8.38 19.46
N SER A 205 24.71 7.77 19.67
CA SER A 205 24.88 6.32 19.81
C SER A 205 24.04 5.66 20.92
N GLY A 206 23.53 6.45 21.88
CA GLY A 206 22.66 5.96 22.96
C GLY A 206 21.17 5.86 22.62
N GLU A 207 20.77 6.46 21.51
CA GLU A 207 19.35 6.58 21.12
C GLU A 207 18.88 5.32 20.37
N PRO A 208 17.76 4.69 20.80
CA PRO A 208 17.24 3.51 20.13
C PRO A 208 16.94 3.71 18.64
N GLN A 209 16.44 4.88 18.25
CA GLN A 209 16.13 5.21 16.86
C GLN A 209 17.39 5.23 15.98
N VAL A 210 18.52 5.64 16.53
CA VAL A 210 19.80 5.65 15.81
C VAL A 210 20.34 4.24 15.63
N ALA A 211 20.20 3.40 16.65
CA ALA A 211 20.58 2.00 16.55
C ALA A 211 19.72 1.25 15.52
N LEU A 212 18.40 1.52 15.47
CA LEU A 212 17.52 0.97 14.42
C LEU A 212 17.95 1.42 13.02
N LEU A 213 18.28 2.70 12.84
CA LEU A 213 18.79 3.21 11.57
C LEU A 213 20.09 2.51 11.15
N GLN A 214 20.99 2.29 12.10
CA GLN A 214 22.24 1.56 11.85
C GLN A 214 21.97 0.10 11.47
N ALA A 215 21.06 -0.58 12.16
CA ALA A 215 20.67 -1.95 11.83
C ALA A 215 20.07 -2.04 10.42
N SER A 216 19.16 -1.11 10.07
CA SER A 216 18.57 -1.03 8.73
C SER A 216 19.63 -0.85 7.64
N GLN A 217 20.67 -0.04 7.86
CA GLN A 217 21.78 0.10 6.92
C GLN A 217 22.60 -1.19 6.77
N PHE A 218 22.87 -1.89 7.88
CA PHE A 218 23.55 -3.17 7.82
C PHE A 218 22.73 -4.22 7.03
N ILE A 219 21.40 -4.22 7.20
CA ILE A 219 20.50 -5.10 6.43
C ILE A 219 20.59 -4.78 4.93
N GLN A 220 20.52 -3.49 4.55
CA GLN A 220 20.64 -3.07 3.14
C GLN A 220 22.00 -3.43 2.52
N ALA A 221 23.07 -3.43 3.33
CA ALA A 221 24.41 -3.81 2.91
C ALA A 221 24.68 -5.32 3.01
N ASP A 222 23.67 -6.15 3.27
CA ASP A 222 23.74 -7.61 3.51
C ASP A 222 24.67 -8.02 4.67
N ARG A 223 24.92 -7.09 5.62
CA ARG A 223 25.75 -7.31 6.82
C ARG A 223 24.87 -7.80 7.98
N LYS A 224 24.29 -9.00 7.82
CA LYS A 224 23.23 -9.53 8.69
C LYS A 224 23.65 -9.73 10.15
N ASP A 225 24.89 -10.20 10.40
CA ASP A 225 25.39 -10.46 11.76
C ASP A 225 25.56 -9.16 12.56
N GLU A 226 25.99 -8.09 11.90
CA GLU A 226 26.16 -6.79 12.52
C GLU A 226 24.80 -6.13 12.82
N ALA A 227 23.85 -6.26 11.89
CA ALA A 227 22.48 -5.83 12.12
C ALA A 227 21.88 -6.54 13.35
N ARG A 228 21.99 -7.87 13.41
CA ARG A 228 21.51 -8.67 14.52
C ARG A 228 22.11 -8.20 15.86
N LYS A 229 23.42 -8.01 15.91
CA LYS A 229 24.10 -7.55 17.12
C LYS A 229 23.59 -6.21 17.62
N VAL A 230 23.27 -5.28 16.72
CA VAL A 230 22.70 -3.98 17.08
C VAL A 230 21.29 -4.14 17.61
N LEU A 231 20.44 -4.94 16.94
CA LEU A 231 19.07 -5.19 17.36
C LEU A 231 18.99 -5.91 18.72
N ASP A 232 19.84 -6.92 18.93
CA ASP A 232 19.91 -7.63 20.22
C ASP A 232 20.25 -6.69 21.37
N GLY A 233 21.11 -5.69 21.11
CA GLY A 233 21.46 -4.65 22.10
C GLY A 233 20.29 -3.73 22.50
N LEU A 234 19.21 -3.68 21.69
CA LEU A 234 18.02 -2.88 21.96
C LEU A 234 16.92 -3.64 22.73
N LEU A 235 16.94 -4.97 22.71
CA LEU A 235 15.90 -5.80 23.35
C LEU A 235 15.63 -5.42 24.81
N PRO A 236 16.64 -5.18 25.68
CA PRO A 236 16.37 -4.80 27.07
C PRO A 236 15.61 -3.48 27.22
N LYS A 237 15.72 -2.56 26.25
CA LYS A 237 15.02 -1.27 26.25
C LYS A 237 13.59 -1.37 25.73
N ALA A 238 13.29 -2.43 25.00
CA ALA A 238 11.99 -2.62 24.34
C ALA A 238 10.87 -3.04 25.31
N ALA A 239 11.19 -3.63 26.45
CA ALA A 239 10.20 -4.15 27.40
C ALA A 239 9.18 -3.08 27.86
N GLY A 240 9.61 -1.84 28.04
CA GLY A 240 8.79 -0.71 28.47
C GLY A 240 8.24 0.16 27.31
N ASP A 241 8.63 -0.10 26.07
CA ASP A 241 8.30 0.74 24.90
C ASP A 241 7.68 -0.10 23.78
N SER A 242 6.35 0.00 23.62
CA SER A 242 5.61 -0.74 22.60
C SER A 242 6.00 -0.33 21.17
N GLY A 243 6.30 0.97 20.96
CA GLY A 243 6.75 1.47 19.65
C GLY A 243 8.12 0.91 19.27
N LEU A 244 9.02 0.80 20.23
CA LEU A 244 10.34 0.20 20.00
C LEU A 244 10.22 -1.31 19.72
N ARG A 245 9.34 -2.03 20.44
CA ARG A 245 9.08 -3.46 20.16
C ARG A 245 8.63 -3.73 18.73
N LEU A 246 7.67 -2.92 18.25
CA LEU A 246 7.18 -3.04 16.86
C LEU A 246 8.29 -2.80 15.85
N LYS A 247 9.06 -1.73 16.00
CA LYS A 247 10.18 -1.43 15.10
C LYS A 247 11.28 -2.49 15.13
N LEU A 248 11.59 -3.03 16.30
CA LEU A 248 12.52 -4.15 16.42
C LEU A 248 12.02 -5.37 15.68
N ALA A 249 10.73 -5.70 15.82
CA ALA A 249 10.14 -6.83 15.13
C ALA A 249 10.16 -6.63 13.61
N GLU A 250 9.89 -5.43 13.11
CA GLU A 250 9.99 -5.09 11.69
C GLU A 250 11.42 -5.28 11.16
N GLU A 251 12.44 -4.81 11.89
CA GLU A 251 13.83 -4.95 11.43
C GLU A 251 14.33 -6.40 11.51
N TYR A 252 13.94 -7.17 12.53
CA TYR A 252 14.22 -8.60 12.57
C TYR A 252 13.53 -9.38 11.45
N ASP A 253 12.28 -9.03 11.11
CA ASP A 253 11.57 -9.68 9.99
C ASP A 253 12.23 -9.34 8.65
N ARG A 254 12.69 -8.09 8.45
CA ARG A 254 13.51 -7.71 7.28
C ARG A 254 14.84 -8.48 7.21
N LEU A 255 15.44 -8.74 8.37
CA LEU A 255 16.66 -9.56 8.48
C LEU A 255 16.41 -11.02 8.11
N GLY A 256 15.14 -11.45 8.03
CA GLY A 256 14.72 -12.82 7.82
C GLY A 256 14.69 -13.65 9.11
N ASP A 257 14.73 -13.02 10.29
CA ASP A 257 14.65 -13.67 11.59
C ASP A 257 13.29 -13.45 12.26
N SER A 258 12.28 -14.09 11.70
CA SER A 258 10.91 -13.97 12.21
C SER A 258 10.75 -14.50 13.65
N ALA A 259 11.60 -15.46 14.06
CA ALA A 259 11.64 -15.95 15.44
C ALA A 259 12.13 -14.87 16.41
N ALA A 260 13.19 -14.13 16.06
CA ALA A 260 13.65 -13.00 16.86
C ALA A 260 12.62 -11.86 16.87
N ALA A 261 11.96 -11.59 15.75
CA ALA A 261 10.87 -10.63 15.65
C ALA A 261 9.72 -10.97 16.63
N SER A 262 9.29 -12.23 16.65
CA SER A 262 8.28 -12.73 17.60
C SER A 262 8.73 -12.58 19.06
N ARG A 263 9.99 -12.91 19.37
CA ARG A 263 10.56 -12.71 20.71
C ARG A 263 10.60 -11.24 21.13
N ALA A 264 10.95 -10.34 20.21
CA ALA A 264 10.96 -8.89 20.49
C ALA A 264 9.57 -8.38 20.88
N LEU A 265 8.52 -8.79 20.16
CA LEU A 265 7.13 -8.48 20.50
C LEU A 265 6.72 -9.07 21.86
N GLY A 266 7.27 -10.23 22.22
CA GLY A 266 7.00 -10.91 23.50
C GLY A 266 7.60 -10.24 24.75
N GLN A 267 8.42 -9.20 24.61
CA GLN A 267 9.13 -8.56 25.72
C GLN A 267 8.27 -7.66 26.64
N GLY A 268 6.99 -7.51 26.37
CA GLY A 268 6.13 -6.60 27.15
C GLY A 268 4.71 -7.12 27.29
N PRO A 269 3.78 -6.25 27.71
CA PRO A 269 2.37 -6.62 27.80
C PRO A 269 1.85 -7.19 26.49
N GLN A 270 1.08 -8.26 26.59
CA GLN A 270 0.52 -8.97 25.45
C GLN A 270 -0.99 -8.72 25.38
N ASP A 271 -1.47 -8.42 24.19
CA ASP A 271 -2.88 -8.37 23.83
C ASP A 271 -3.13 -9.27 22.61
N THR A 272 -4.38 -9.38 22.17
CA THR A 272 -4.73 -10.22 21.02
C THR A 272 -4.02 -9.78 19.74
N LEU A 273 -3.83 -8.46 19.54
CA LEU A 273 -3.10 -7.92 18.40
C LEU A 273 -1.62 -8.36 18.40
N THR A 274 -0.95 -8.20 19.54
CA THR A 274 0.45 -8.59 19.71
C THR A 274 0.62 -10.10 19.50
N TYR A 275 -0.26 -10.90 20.08
CA TYR A 275 -0.28 -12.36 19.84
C TYR A 275 -0.50 -12.72 18.38
N GLY A 276 -1.40 -12.03 17.68
CA GLY A 276 -1.64 -12.23 16.25
C GLY A 276 -0.42 -11.89 15.39
N LEU A 277 0.30 -10.80 15.71
CA LEU A 277 1.55 -10.44 15.03
C LEU A 277 2.63 -11.51 15.25
N ARG A 278 2.81 -11.98 16.49
CA ARG A 278 3.76 -13.06 16.83
C ARG A 278 3.43 -14.34 16.09
N ALA A 279 2.16 -14.76 16.09
CA ALA A 279 1.71 -15.96 15.39
C ALA A 279 1.98 -15.88 13.88
N ARG A 280 1.67 -14.73 13.24
CA ARG A 280 1.92 -14.53 11.81
C ARG A 280 3.42 -14.59 11.46
N LEU A 281 4.29 -14.01 12.28
CA LEU A 281 5.74 -14.08 12.07
C LEU A 281 6.26 -15.51 12.16
N LEU A 282 5.79 -16.29 13.14
CA LEU A 282 6.20 -17.68 13.32
C LEU A 282 5.65 -18.58 12.21
N ALA A 283 4.41 -18.36 11.78
CA ALA A 283 3.83 -19.04 10.63
C ALA A 283 4.58 -18.74 9.32
N LYS A 284 4.95 -17.47 9.10
CA LYS A 284 5.78 -17.06 7.94
C LYS A 284 7.14 -17.78 7.91
N ALA A 285 7.72 -18.03 9.08
CA ALA A 285 9.00 -18.74 9.23
C ALA A 285 8.86 -20.27 9.21
N ASP A 286 7.65 -20.80 9.13
CA ASP A 286 7.33 -22.22 9.31
C ASP A 286 7.88 -22.80 10.65
N ASP A 287 8.00 -21.94 11.67
CA ASP A 287 8.49 -22.32 13.01
C ASP A 287 7.33 -22.91 13.83
N THR A 288 7.00 -24.16 13.54
CA THR A 288 5.88 -24.87 14.17
C THR A 288 6.09 -25.11 15.66
N ASP A 289 7.33 -25.25 16.12
CA ASP A 289 7.64 -25.44 17.54
C ASP A 289 7.39 -24.17 18.35
N ALA A 290 7.91 -23.03 17.88
CA ALA A 290 7.66 -21.76 18.53
C ALA A 290 6.18 -21.34 18.43
N LEU A 291 5.51 -21.63 17.32
CA LEU A 291 4.07 -21.35 17.16
C LEU A 291 3.24 -22.24 18.12
N THR A 292 3.64 -23.51 18.32
CA THR A 292 3.01 -24.38 19.30
C THR A 292 3.18 -23.84 20.72
N ALA A 293 4.38 -23.38 21.07
CA ALA A 293 4.61 -22.77 22.37
C ALA A 293 3.77 -21.50 22.57
N LEU A 294 3.67 -20.66 21.53
CA LEU A 294 2.84 -19.46 21.54
C LEU A 294 1.34 -19.81 21.67
N TYR A 295 0.87 -20.83 20.95
CA TYR A 295 -0.52 -21.30 21.07
C TYR A 295 -0.87 -21.69 22.51
N GLU A 296 0.01 -22.43 23.18
CA GLU A 296 -0.19 -22.81 24.58
C GLU A 296 -0.07 -21.60 25.54
N GLU A 297 0.77 -20.63 25.20
CA GLU A 297 0.85 -19.36 25.95
C GLU A 297 -0.48 -18.58 25.86
N VAL A 298 -1.00 -18.39 24.64
CA VAL A 298 -2.26 -17.66 24.40
C VAL A 298 -3.45 -18.38 25.04
N LYS A 299 -3.45 -19.71 25.02
CA LYS A 299 -4.48 -20.54 25.64
C LYS A 299 -4.48 -20.44 27.17
N LYS A 300 -3.30 -20.27 27.80
CA LYS A 300 -3.14 -20.11 29.26
C LYS A 300 -3.32 -18.67 29.72
N ALA A 301 -2.97 -17.69 28.89
CA ALA A 301 -3.10 -16.28 29.19
C ALA A 301 -4.57 -15.86 29.11
N ALA A 302 -5.40 -16.47 29.93
CA ALA A 302 -6.78 -16.04 30.11
C ALA A 302 -6.77 -14.58 30.61
N ASP A 303 -7.64 -13.72 30.10
CA ASP A 303 -7.89 -12.38 30.59
C ASP A 303 -8.56 -12.41 31.99
N GLY A 304 -7.99 -13.17 32.93
CA GLY A 304 -8.57 -13.48 34.22
C GLY A 304 -9.67 -14.55 34.19
N ALA A 305 -9.81 -15.24 33.07
CA ALA A 305 -10.90 -16.19 32.80
C ALA A 305 -10.45 -17.64 33.05
N ASP A 306 -11.22 -18.38 33.84
CA ASP A 306 -10.94 -19.81 34.15
C ASP A 306 -11.44 -20.77 33.04
N GLN A 307 -12.17 -20.26 32.02
CA GLN A 307 -12.79 -21.11 30.97
C GLN A 307 -12.67 -20.55 29.56
N PRO A 308 -12.58 -21.42 28.51
CA PRO A 308 -12.52 -20.99 27.10
C PRO A 308 -13.69 -20.10 26.64
N THR A 309 -14.83 -20.20 27.27
CA THR A 309 -16.04 -19.41 26.98
C THR A 309 -15.90 -17.92 27.37
N GLU A 310 -14.88 -17.58 28.14
CA GLU A 310 -14.61 -16.22 28.61
C GLU A 310 -13.60 -15.47 27.73
N PHE A 311 -12.96 -16.15 26.76
CA PHE A 311 -12.10 -15.49 25.79
C PHE A 311 -12.89 -14.56 24.87
N SER A 312 -12.27 -13.41 24.52
CA SER A 312 -12.84 -12.50 23.52
C SER A 312 -13.04 -13.21 22.17
N PRO A 313 -14.00 -12.77 21.34
CA PRO A 313 -14.20 -13.32 20.00
C PRO A 313 -12.92 -13.34 19.16
N ASP A 314 -12.13 -12.24 19.18
CA ASP A 314 -10.85 -12.13 18.46
C ASP A 314 -9.83 -13.17 18.94
N ARG A 315 -9.74 -13.42 20.25
CA ARG A 315 -8.81 -14.41 20.79
C ARG A 315 -9.21 -15.82 20.38
N ARG A 316 -10.51 -16.15 20.37
CA ARG A 316 -10.98 -17.45 19.90
C ARG A 316 -10.69 -17.65 18.42
N LEU A 317 -10.89 -16.63 17.61
CA LEU A 317 -10.57 -16.65 16.20
C LEU A 317 -9.06 -16.87 16.00
N LEU A 318 -8.22 -16.12 16.72
CA LEU A 318 -6.76 -16.28 16.68
C LEU A 318 -6.31 -17.69 17.08
N LEU A 319 -6.86 -18.24 18.17
CA LEU A 319 -6.54 -19.61 18.59
C LEU A 319 -6.96 -20.64 17.54
N GLY A 320 -8.11 -20.44 16.90
CA GLY A 320 -8.54 -21.26 15.77
C GLY A 320 -7.55 -21.19 14.61
N GLN A 321 -7.12 -20.00 14.21
CA GLN A 321 -6.15 -19.80 13.13
C GLN A 321 -4.78 -20.41 13.43
N MET A 322 -4.31 -20.29 14.68
CA MET A 322 -3.05 -20.93 15.09
C MET A 322 -3.16 -22.46 15.07
N ALA A 323 -4.27 -23.01 15.57
CA ALA A 323 -4.53 -24.46 15.56
C ALA A 323 -4.65 -25.00 14.12
N GLU A 324 -5.30 -24.26 13.22
CA GLU A 324 -5.41 -24.58 11.79
C GLU A 324 -4.03 -24.65 11.14
N PHE A 325 -3.18 -23.63 11.33
CA PHE A 325 -1.80 -23.63 10.81
C PHE A 325 -0.98 -24.83 11.35
N LEU A 326 -1.16 -25.16 12.63
CA LEU A 326 -0.54 -26.33 13.27
C LEU A 326 -1.18 -27.67 12.86
N LYS A 327 -2.12 -27.67 11.91
CA LYS A 327 -2.88 -28.85 11.44
C LYS A 327 -3.64 -29.58 12.55
N ARG A 328 -3.99 -28.85 13.62
CA ARG A 328 -4.84 -29.35 14.73
C ARG A 328 -6.30 -29.02 14.43
N HIS A 329 -6.83 -29.62 13.36
CA HIS A 329 -8.13 -29.25 12.79
C HIS A 329 -9.31 -29.41 13.75
N ASP A 330 -9.28 -30.42 14.65
CA ASP A 330 -10.32 -30.59 15.69
C ASP A 330 -10.32 -29.45 16.71
N GLU A 331 -9.13 -29.01 17.17
CA GLU A 331 -9.01 -27.87 18.07
C GLU A 331 -9.43 -26.57 17.36
N ALA A 332 -8.99 -26.37 16.09
CA ALA A 332 -9.39 -25.23 15.27
C ALA A 332 -10.92 -25.13 15.12
N LEU A 333 -11.56 -26.25 14.76
CA LEU A 333 -13.02 -26.34 14.66
C LEU A 333 -13.71 -25.99 15.98
N GLY A 334 -13.18 -26.49 17.09
CA GLY A 334 -13.70 -26.19 18.45
C GLY A 334 -13.64 -24.68 18.73
N TRP A 335 -12.53 -24.03 18.45
CA TRP A 335 -12.36 -22.59 18.63
C TRP A 335 -13.30 -21.80 17.73
N TYR A 336 -13.36 -22.08 16.43
CA TYR A 336 -14.22 -21.36 15.49
C TYR A 336 -15.70 -21.47 15.87
N ARG A 337 -16.15 -22.66 16.28
CA ARG A 337 -17.53 -22.87 16.77
C ARG A 337 -17.84 -22.09 18.05
N SER A 338 -16.83 -21.84 18.88
CA SER A 338 -16.99 -21.10 20.13
C SER A 338 -17.13 -19.59 19.94
N VAL A 339 -16.78 -19.03 18.77
CA VAL A 339 -16.91 -17.60 18.50
C VAL A 339 -18.40 -17.19 18.54
N PRO A 340 -18.80 -16.27 19.43
CA PRO A 340 -20.19 -15.85 19.56
C PRO A 340 -20.67 -15.02 18.36
N ALA A 341 -21.96 -14.70 18.32
CA ALA A 341 -22.50 -13.77 17.34
C ALA A 341 -21.81 -12.39 17.47
N GLY A 342 -21.46 -11.78 16.35
CA GLY A 342 -20.73 -10.53 16.25
C GLY A 342 -19.90 -10.47 14.98
N GLU A 343 -19.03 -9.48 14.88
CA GLU A 343 -18.21 -9.16 13.70
C GLU A 343 -17.36 -10.36 13.24
N GLN A 344 -16.74 -11.09 14.17
CA GLN A 344 -15.83 -12.19 13.84
C GLN A 344 -16.57 -13.50 13.50
N ARG A 345 -17.90 -13.56 13.70
CA ARG A 345 -18.67 -14.80 13.57
C ARG A 345 -18.68 -15.34 12.14
N SER A 346 -18.80 -14.48 11.16
CA SER A 346 -18.85 -14.85 9.74
C SER A 346 -17.52 -15.48 9.29
N GLU A 347 -16.40 -14.87 9.64
CA GLU A 347 -15.07 -15.45 9.35
C GLU A 347 -14.87 -16.76 10.07
N ALA A 348 -15.24 -16.86 11.34
CA ALA A 348 -15.11 -18.10 12.11
C ALA A 348 -15.95 -19.24 11.50
N ARG A 349 -17.15 -18.97 10.98
CA ARG A 349 -17.99 -19.98 10.29
C ARG A 349 -17.36 -20.45 8.99
N LEU A 350 -16.81 -19.55 8.18
CA LEU A 350 -16.10 -19.92 6.95
C LEU A 350 -14.89 -20.80 7.26
N ARG A 351 -14.07 -20.42 8.23
CA ARG A 351 -12.92 -21.24 8.66
C ARG A 351 -13.35 -22.58 9.27
N ALA A 352 -14.47 -22.65 9.98
CA ALA A 352 -15.02 -23.90 10.49
C ALA A 352 -15.43 -24.86 9.36
N ILE A 353 -15.91 -24.33 8.22
CA ILE A 353 -16.22 -25.12 7.02
C ILE A 353 -14.94 -25.74 6.45
N SER A 354 -13.86 -24.97 6.33
CA SER A 354 -12.56 -25.48 5.88
C SER A 354 -12.03 -26.55 6.83
N ALA A 355 -12.04 -26.28 8.14
CA ALA A 355 -11.58 -27.25 9.16
C ALA A 355 -12.38 -28.56 9.13
N LEU A 356 -13.67 -28.51 8.90
CA LEU A 356 -14.50 -29.73 8.71
C LEU A 356 -14.06 -30.53 7.48
N PHE A 357 -13.75 -29.83 6.39
CA PHE A 357 -13.28 -30.49 5.17
C PHE A 357 -11.91 -31.16 5.38
N ASP A 358 -10.99 -30.48 6.06
CA ASP A 358 -9.66 -31.00 6.40
C ASP A 358 -9.71 -32.20 7.37
N LEU A 359 -10.78 -32.29 8.15
CA LEU A 359 -11.11 -33.46 9.00
C LEU A 359 -11.79 -34.62 8.25
N ASP A 360 -11.88 -34.54 6.92
CA ASP A 360 -12.63 -35.47 6.05
C ASP A 360 -14.14 -35.55 6.37
N ARG A 361 -14.69 -34.55 7.08
CA ARG A 361 -16.12 -34.41 7.40
C ARG A 361 -16.84 -33.59 6.33
N LYS A 362 -16.67 -33.99 5.06
CA LYS A 362 -17.05 -33.24 3.87
C LYS A 362 -18.53 -32.92 3.80
N ASP A 363 -19.41 -33.91 4.13
CA ASP A 363 -20.85 -33.69 4.14
C ASP A 363 -21.28 -32.60 5.14
N GLU A 364 -20.63 -32.56 6.30
CA GLU A 364 -20.88 -31.54 7.31
C GLU A 364 -20.37 -30.18 6.83
N ALA A 365 -19.19 -30.12 6.20
CA ALA A 365 -18.64 -28.89 5.62
C ALA A 365 -19.61 -28.28 4.60
N PHE A 366 -20.08 -29.07 3.66
CA PHE A 366 -21.06 -28.63 2.66
C PHE A 366 -22.41 -28.24 3.29
N ALA A 367 -22.86 -28.93 4.31
CA ALA A 367 -24.09 -28.59 5.03
C ALA A 367 -23.95 -27.23 5.77
N GLU A 368 -22.81 -26.98 6.43
CA GLU A 368 -22.54 -25.71 7.10
C GLU A 368 -22.39 -24.56 6.09
N ALA A 369 -21.74 -24.78 4.95
CA ALA A 369 -21.67 -23.81 3.86
C ALA A 369 -23.07 -23.39 3.39
N ARG A 370 -23.96 -24.34 3.13
CA ARG A 370 -25.35 -24.08 2.73
C ARG A 370 -26.16 -23.34 3.80
N LYS A 371 -25.94 -23.66 5.08
CA LYS A 371 -26.56 -22.92 6.18
C LYS A 371 -26.10 -21.46 6.20
N LEU A 372 -24.81 -21.21 5.95
CA LEU A 372 -24.28 -19.86 5.89
C LEU A 372 -24.82 -19.08 4.68
N GLN A 373 -24.91 -19.73 3.51
CA GLN A 373 -25.49 -19.17 2.29
C GLN A 373 -26.95 -18.73 2.48
N ALA A 374 -27.72 -19.50 3.25
CA ALA A 374 -29.15 -19.26 3.49
C ALA A 374 -29.44 -18.32 4.68
N ASP A 375 -28.43 -17.94 5.47
CA ASP A 375 -28.61 -17.20 6.71
C ASP A 375 -28.79 -15.71 6.45
N ALA A 376 -30.03 -15.25 6.40
CA ALA A 376 -30.37 -13.85 6.16
C ALA A 376 -29.92 -12.88 7.26
N SER A 377 -29.47 -13.38 8.42
CA SER A 377 -28.91 -12.54 9.50
C SER A 377 -27.45 -12.18 9.28
N VAL A 378 -26.80 -12.82 8.29
CA VAL A 378 -25.40 -12.61 7.92
C VAL A 378 -25.33 -11.66 6.72
N GLU A 379 -24.33 -10.81 6.70
CA GLU A 379 -24.08 -9.88 5.58
C GLU A 379 -23.87 -10.63 4.24
N ASP A 380 -24.27 -9.98 3.15
CA ASP A 380 -24.20 -10.57 1.80
C ASP A 380 -22.78 -10.97 1.39
N GLY A 381 -21.76 -10.25 1.85
CA GLY A 381 -20.35 -10.58 1.61
C GLY A 381 -20.00 -11.99 2.08
N ALA A 382 -20.23 -12.27 3.35
CA ALA A 382 -19.93 -13.60 3.93
C ALA A 382 -20.81 -14.73 3.35
N ARG A 383 -22.04 -14.42 2.95
CA ARG A 383 -22.92 -15.38 2.26
C ARG A 383 -22.38 -15.74 0.87
N ARG A 384 -21.86 -14.76 0.11
CA ARG A 384 -21.18 -14.98 -1.18
C ARG A 384 -19.90 -15.80 -1.00
N ASP A 385 -19.10 -15.45 0.00
CA ASP A 385 -17.86 -16.17 0.31
C ASP A 385 -18.13 -17.64 0.64
N ALA A 386 -19.29 -17.95 1.24
CA ALA A 386 -19.69 -19.33 1.50
C ALA A 386 -20.02 -20.12 0.21
N TYR A 387 -20.53 -19.47 -0.86
CA TYR A 387 -20.65 -20.11 -2.18
C TYR A 387 -19.28 -20.35 -2.80
N LEU A 388 -18.39 -19.38 -2.78
CA LEU A 388 -17.04 -19.52 -3.31
C LEU A 388 -16.28 -20.63 -2.61
N MET A 389 -16.36 -20.68 -1.29
CA MET A 389 -15.73 -21.73 -0.48
C MET A 389 -16.32 -23.10 -0.77
N GLU A 390 -17.65 -23.27 -0.81
CA GLU A 390 -18.25 -24.58 -1.16
C GLU A 390 -17.80 -25.03 -2.54
N ALA A 391 -17.73 -24.13 -3.53
CA ALA A 391 -17.27 -24.45 -4.88
C ALA A 391 -15.80 -24.90 -4.88
N GLU A 392 -14.92 -24.19 -4.18
CA GLU A 392 -13.50 -24.57 -4.03
C GLU A 392 -13.33 -25.94 -3.38
N LEU A 393 -14.04 -26.18 -2.28
CA LEU A 393 -13.96 -27.46 -1.59
C LEU A 393 -14.50 -28.63 -2.45
N ARG A 394 -15.56 -28.41 -3.24
CA ARG A 394 -16.05 -29.40 -4.20
C ARG A 394 -15.05 -29.66 -5.33
N GLN A 395 -14.38 -28.63 -5.81
CA GLN A 395 -13.29 -28.77 -6.77
C GLN A 395 -12.17 -29.65 -6.20
N LYS A 396 -11.71 -29.34 -4.97
CA LYS A 396 -10.68 -30.13 -4.28
C LYS A 396 -11.08 -31.59 -4.07
N ASP A 397 -12.37 -31.83 -3.87
CA ASP A 397 -12.94 -33.19 -3.72
C ASP A 397 -13.24 -33.88 -5.06
N GLY A 398 -12.92 -33.27 -6.20
CA GLY A 398 -13.17 -33.81 -7.52
C GLY A 398 -14.66 -33.85 -7.94
N GLN A 399 -15.54 -33.13 -7.22
CA GLN A 399 -16.98 -33.09 -7.47
C GLN A 399 -17.32 -32.01 -8.54
N ALA A 400 -16.91 -32.24 -9.76
CA ALA A 400 -17.03 -31.27 -10.85
C ALA A 400 -18.45 -30.74 -11.10
N GLU A 401 -19.46 -31.61 -11.09
CA GLU A 401 -20.87 -31.20 -11.26
C GLU A 401 -21.36 -30.42 -10.04
N GLY A 402 -20.95 -30.85 -8.84
CA GLY A 402 -21.28 -30.16 -7.59
C GLY A 402 -20.72 -28.75 -7.54
N GLU A 403 -19.50 -28.51 -8.04
CA GLU A 403 -18.89 -27.18 -8.16
C GLU A 403 -19.76 -26.25 -9.02
N LEU A 404 -20.18 -26.72 -10.21
CA LEU A 404 -21.02 -25.93 -11.12
C LEU A 404 -22.41 -25.65 -10.54
N ASP A 405 -23.02 -26.61 -9.82
CA ASP A 405 -24.28 -26.41 -9.11
C ASP A 405 -24.16 -25.28 -8.08
N VAL A 406 -23.05 -25.24 -7.33
CA VAL A 406 -22.81 -24.17 -6.37
C VAL A 406 -22.76 -22.82 -7.04
N PHE A 407 -22.01 -22.67 -8.14
CA PHE A 407 -21.97 -21.42 -8.90
C PHE A 407 -23.33 -21.05 -9.48
N ALA A 408 -24.12 -22.01 -9.97
CA ALA A 408 -25.46 -21.74 -10.46
C ALA A 408 -26.38 -21.19 -9.36
N ARG A 409 -26.34 -21.79 -8.16
CA ARG A 409 -27.09 -21.30 -6.98
C ARG A 409 -26.60 -19.93 -6.51
N GLY A 410 -25.28 -19.72 -6.47
CA GLY A 410 -24.68 -18.45 -6.07
C GLY A 410 -25.07 -17.31 -7.02
N LEU A 411 -24.99 -17.54 -8.33
CA LEU A 411 -25.37 -16.55 -9.33
C LEU A 411 -26.89 -16.37 -9.50
N ALA A 412 -27.71 -17.36 -9.06
CA ALA A 412 -29.14 -17.15 -8.92
C ALA A 412 -29.47 -16.18 -7.76
N ALA A 413 -28.68 -16.20 -6.68
CA ALA A 413 -28.81 -15.29 -5.55
C ALA A 413 -28.14 -13.92 -5.81
N TYR A 414 -27.01 -13.91 -6.49
CA TYR A 414 -26.18 -12.73 -6.80
C TYR A 414 -25.78 -12.70 -8.29
N PRO A 415 -26.71 -12.32 -9.19
CA PRO A 415 -26.54 -12.49 -10.66
C PRO A 415 -25.34 -11.76 -11.26
N ASP A 416 -24.93 -10.64 -10.66
CA ASP A 416 -23.87 -9.77 -11.16
C ASP A 416 -22.63 -9.77 -10.24
N ASP A 417 -22.49 -10.79 -9.40
CA ASP A 417 -21.32 -10.90 -8.54
C ASP A 417 -20.08 -11.30 -9.34
N LEU A 418 -19.09 -10.41 -9.34
CA LEU A 418 -17.89 -10.54 -10.16
C LEU A 418 -17.02 -11.71 -9.74
N ALA A 419 -16.93 -12.01 -8.43
CA ALA A 419 -16.11 -13.10 -7.93
C ALA A 419 -16.70 -14.46 -8.31
N LEU A 420 -18.04 -14.61 -8.20
CA LEU A 420 -18.73 -15.83 -8.64
C LEU A 420 -18.63 -16.03 -10.15
N LEU A 421 -18.83 -14.96 -10.95
CA LEU A 421 -18.67 -15.02 -12.41
C LEU A 421 -17.23 -15.40 -12.79
N TYR A 422 -16.24 -14.76 -12.17
CA TYR A 422 -14.83 -15.04 -12.45
C TYR A 422 -14.45 -16.48 -12.10
N SER A 423 -14.81 -16.93 -10.91
CA SER A 423 -14.51 -18.30 -10.45
C SER A 423 -15.21 -19.35 -11.29
N ARG A 424 -16.47 -19.10 -11.73
CA ARG A 424 -17.19 -20.00 -12.65
C ARG A 424 -16.56 -19.98 -14.05
N GLY A 425 -16.12 -18.83 -14.53
CA GLY A 425 -15.38 -18.71 -15.80
C GLY A 425 -14.12 -19.57 -15.80
N LEU A 426 -13.33 -19.54 -14.72
CA LEU A 426 -12.17 -20.41 -14.54
C LEU A 426 -12.58 -21.90 -14.43
N ALA A 427 -13.70 -22.20 -13.77
CA ALA A 427 -14.22 -23.57 -13.68
C ALA A 427 -14.64 -24.12 -15.06
N TRP A 428 -15.19 -23.28 -15.93
CA TRP A 428 -15.49 -23.63 -17.34
C TRP A 428 -14.22 -23.81 -18.17
N GLU A 429 -13.23 -22.94 -17.99
CA GLU A 429 -11.93 -23.04 -18.68
C GLU A 429 -11.24 -24.37 -18.36
N ARG A 430 -11.20 -24.76 -17.08
CA ARG A 430 -10.65 -26.06 -16.65
C ARG A 430 -11.33 -27.26 -17.31
N ARG A 431 -12.60 -27.11 -17.73
CA ARG A 431 -13.41 -28.15 -18.39
C ARG A 431 -13.40 -28.06 -19.89
N ASP A 432 -12.56 -27.19 -20.44
CA ASP A 432 -12.50 -26.93 -21.88
C ASP A 432 -13.81 -26.38 -22.48
N SER A 433 -14.65 -25.80 -21.62
CA SER A 433 -15.93 -25.19 -22.02
C SER A 433 -15.75 -23.71 -22.28
N ILE A 434 -15.00 -23.39 -23.33
CA ILE A 434 -14.47 -22.06 -23.60
C ILE A 434 -15.57 -21.02 -23.85
N GLU A 435 -16.65 -21.39 -24.53
CA GLU A 435 -17.79 -20.50 -24.80
C GLU A 435 -18.47 -20.03 -23.49
N HIS A 436 -18.60 -20.91 -22.50
CA HIS A 436 -19.16 -20.54 -21.21
C HIS A 436 -18.19 -19.68 -20.38
N ALA A 437 -16.89 -20.00 -20.41
CA ALA A 437 -15.87 -19.19 -19.77
C ALA A 437 -15.85 -17.77 -20.34
N GLU A 438 -15.86 -17.66 -21.66
CA GLU A 438 -15.93 -16.38 -22.38
C GLU A 438 -17.19 -15.58 -22.00
N ALA A 439 -18.36 -16.24 -21.92
CA ALA A 439 -19.60 -15.59 -21.55
C ALA A 439 -19.53 -14.96 -20.14
N ASP A 440 -18.96 -15.66 -19.17
CA ASP A 440 -18.79 -15.17 -17.81
C ASP A 440 -17.79 -14.01 -17.74
N PHE A 441 -16.62 -14.13 -18.35
CA PHE A 441 -15.64 -13.04 -18.36
C PHE A 441 -16.17 -11.80 -19.09
N ARG A 442 -16.89 -11.96 -20.20
CA ARG A 442 -17.54 -10.84 -20.88
C ARG A 442 -18.63 -10.20 -20.03
N ARG A 443 -19.39 -10.99 -19.24
CA ARG A 443 -20.36 -10.43 -18.31
C ARG A 443 -19.70 -9.52 -17.30
N ILE A 444 -18.54 -9.90 -16.75
CA ILE A 444 -17.75 -9.04 -15.87
C ILE A 444 -17.37 -7.75 -16.59
N LEU A 445 -16.88 -7.83 -17.83
CA LEU A 445 -16.47 -6.65 -18.60
C LEU A 445 -17.63 -5.74 -19.04
N VAL A 446 -18.87 -6.24 -19.04
CA VAL A 446 -20.06 -5.40 -19.21
C VAL A 446 -20.33 -4.59 -17.93
N ILE A 447 -20.09 -5.16 -16.75
CA ILE A 447 -20.31 -4.51 -15.44
C ILE A 447 -19.14 -3.56 -15.13
N GLU A 448 -17.92 -4.05 -15.29
CA GLU A 448 -16.66 -3.33 -15.07
C GLU A 448 -15.77 -3.45 -16.31
N PRO A 449 -15.87 -2.52 -17.27
CA PRO A 449 -15.13 -2.61 -18.54
C PRO A 449 -13.62 -2.71 -18.39
N ASP A 450 -13.06 -2.14 -17.33
CA ASP A 450 -11.61 -2.12 -17.07
C ASP A 450 -11.19 -3.10 -15.94
N ASN A 451 -12.01 -4.13 -15.69
CA ASN A 451 -11.64 -5.17 -14.73
C ASN A 451 -10.43 -5.96 -15.22
N VAL A 452 -9.29 -5.72 -14.59
CA VAL A 452 -7.97 -6.24 -15.01
C VAL A 452 -7.94 -7.76 -15.04
N ALA A 453 -8.51 -8.40 -14.01
CA ALA A 453 -8.53 -9.86 -13.91
C ALA A 453 -9.34 -10.49 -15.05
N ALA A 454 -10.53 -9.95 -15.36
CA ALA A 454 -11.37 -10.44 -16.45
C ALA A 454 -10.76 -10.16 -17.84
N LEU A 455 -10.13 -9.00 -18.03
CA LEU A 455 -9.41 -8.69 -19.27
C LEU A 455 -8.28 -9.70 -19.52
N ASN A 456 -7.47 -9.98 -18.48
CA ASN A 456 -6.39 -10.94 -18.61
C ASN A 456 -6.91 -12.38 -18.81
N ALA A 457 -7.87 -12.82 -18.01
CA ALA A 457 -8.41 -14.18 -18.09
C ALA A 457 -9.07 -14.44 -19.46
N LEU A 458 -9.90 -13.50 -19.94
CA LEU A 458 -10.50 -13.63 -21.28
C LEU A 458 -9.43 -13.62 -22.37
N GLY A 459 -8.50 -12.68 -22.31
CA GLY A 459 -7.42 -12.56 -23.29
C GLY A 459 -6.55 -13.82 -23.34
N TYR A 460 -6.14 -14.34 -22.18
CA TYR A 460 -5.38 -15.60 -22.10
C TYR A 460 -6.17 -16.79 -22.67
N THR A 461 -7.43 -16.95 -22.24
CA THR A 461 -8.31 -18.02 -22.74
C THR A 461 -8.45 -17.96 -24.28
N LEU A 462 -8.65 -16.78 -24.86
CA LEU A 462 -8.73 -16.61 -26.30
C LEU A 462 -7.41 -16.92 -27.01
N ALA A 463 -6.28 -16.52 -26.43
CA ALA A 463 -4.95 -16.81 -26.97
C ALA A 463 -4.60 -18.29 -26.90
N ASP A 464 -4.89 -18.95 -25.77
CA ASP A 464 -4.53 -20.35 -25.54
C ASP A 464 -5.45 -21.33 -26.25
N ARG A 465 -6.77 -21.06 -26.23
CA ARG A 465 -7.80 -22.05 -26.59
C ARG A 465 -8.51 -21.77 -27.92
N THR A 466 -8.21 -20.64 -28.57
CA THR A 466 -8.83 -20.25 -29.86
C THR A 466 -7.79 -19.74 -30.84
N THR A 467 -8.27 -19.22 -31.97
CA THR A 467 -7.43 -18.55 -32.99
C THR A 467 -7.65 -17.03 -33.01
N ARG A 468 -8.31 -16.47 -31.99
CA ARG A 468 -8.69 -15.05 -31.89
C ARG A 468 -7.56 -14.23 -31.26
N TYR A 469 -6.34 -14.38 -31.79
CA TYR A 469 -5.13 -13.83 -31.18
C TYR A 469 -5.08 -12.30 -31.14
N GLN A 470 -5.66 -11.64 -32.17
CA GLN A 470 -5.66 -10.18 -32.19
C GLN A 470 -6.56 -9.58 -31.09
N GLU A 471 -7.75 -10.15 -30.90
CA GLU A 471 -8.65 -9.76 -29.83
C GLU A 471 -8.04 -10.06 -28.46
N ALA A 472 -7.40 -11.21 -28.32
CA ALA A 472 -6.66 -11.57 -27.11
C ALA A 472 -5.58 -10.53 -26.80
N LEU A 473 -4.81 -10.08 -27.79
CA LEU A 473 -3.78 -9.06 -27.63
C LEU A 473 -4.37 -7.74 -27.13
N GLU A 474 -5.50 -7.29 -27.70
CA GLU A 474 -6.15 -6.04 -27.29
C GLU A 474 -6.62 -6.08 -25.82
N LEU A 475 -7.18 -7.21 -25.39
CA LEU A 475 -7.62 -7.40 -24.01
C LEU A 475 -6.44 -7.42 -23.03
N ILE A 476 -5.40 -8.20 -23.34
CA ILE A 476 -4.22 -8.33 -22.50
C ILE A 476 -3.42 -7.02 -22.44
N ASP A 477 -3.35 -6.27 -23.54
CA ASP A 477 -2.66 -4.96 -23.55
C ASP A 477 -3.37 -3.93 -22.68
N ARG A 478 -4.70 -3.96 -22.60
CA ARG A 478 -5.47 -3.16 -21.64
C ARG A 478 -5.16 -3.57 -20.20
N ALA A 479 -5.14 -4.87 -19.91
CA ALA A 479 -4.79 -5.37 -18.57
C ALA A 479 -3.36 -4.94 -18.20
N ARG A 480 -2.39 -5.09 -19.11
CA ARG A 480 -0.99 -4.70 -18.91
C ARG A 480 -0.80 -3.19 -18.70
N THR A 481 -1.61 -2.38 -19.38
CA THR A 481 -1.57 -0.92 -19.19
C THR A 481 -2.01 -0.53 -17.76
N ALA A 482 -2.99 -1.25 -17.21
CA ALA A 482 -3.49 -1.01 -15.86
C ALA A 482 -2.59 -1.62 -14.77
N ALA A 483 -1.91 -2.75 -15.04
CA ALA A 483 -1.03 -3.44 -14.11
C ALA A 483 0.28 -3.88 -14.80
N PRO A 484 1.22 -2.96 -15.09
CA PRO A 484 2.41 -3.20 -15.90
C PRO A 484 3.46 -4.10 -15.24
N ASP A 485 3.37 -4.29 -13.92
CA ASP A 485 4.30 -5.09 -13.12
C ASP A 485 3.65 -6.37 -12.54
N ASP A 486 2.55 -6.83 -13.14
CA ASP A 486 1.94 -8.13 -12.81
C ASP A 486 2.55 -9.23 -13.68
N ALA A 487 3.21 -10.21 -13.03
CA ALA A 487 3.92 -11.28 -13.72
C ALA A 487 2.99 -12.18 -14.57
N ALA A 488 1.75 -12.44 -14.11
CA ALA A 488 0.79 -13.27 -14.82
C ALA A 488 0.26 -12.55 -16.09
N ILE A 489 0.08 -11.24 -16.02
CA ILE A 489 -0.32 -10.44 -17.18
C ILE A 489 0.82 -10.32 -18.20
N ILE A 490 2.06 -10.17 -17.72
CA ILE A 490 3.24 -10.15 -18.60
C ILE A 490 3.42 -11.50 -19.28
N ASP A 491 3.18 -12.61 -18.58
CA ASP A 491 3.18 -13.97 -19.15
C ASP A 491 2.11 -14.10 -20.23
N SER A 492 0.88 -13.73 -19.93
CA SER A 492 -0.23 -13.74 -20.90
C SER A 492 0.08 -12.90 -22.15
N TYR A 493 0.74 -11.75 -21.98
CA TYR A 493 1.18 -10.91 -23.08
C TYR A 493 2.27 -11.61 -23.91
N GLY A 494 3.25 -12.21 -23.27
CA GLY A 494 4.25 -13.03 -23.94
C GLY A 494 3.64 -14.21 -24.70
N TRP A 495 2.66 -14.89 -24.07
CA TRP A 495 1.97 -16.01 -24.70
C TRP A 495 1.20 -15.61 -25.95
N VAL A 496 0.43 -14.54 -25.94
CA VAL A 496 -0.29 -14.07 -27.12
C VAL A 496 0.65 -13.61 -28.24
N LEU A 497 1.80 -13.01 -27.92
CA LEU A 497 2.84 -12.69 -28.91
C LEU A 497 3.38 -13.97 -29.59
N TYR A 498 3.60 -15.04 -28.83
CA TYR A 498 3.97 -16.33 -29.39
C TYR A 498 2.90 -16.88 -30.34
N ARG A 499 1.63 -16.82 -29.94
CA ARG A 499 0.51 -17.28 -30.76
C ARG A 499 0.36 -16.46 -32.07
N LEU A 500 0.82 -15.22 -32.07
CA LEU A 500 0.92 -14.35 -33.27
C LEU A 500 2.20 -14.57 -34.09
N GLY A 501 3.07 -15.52 -33.69
CA GLY A 501 4.34 -15.82 -34.38
C GLY A 501 5.49 -14.85 -34.04
N ARG A 502 5.31 -13.94 -33.08
CA ARG A 502 6.32 -12.95 -32.64
C ARG A 502 7.22 -13.54 -31.56
N ASN A 503 7.87 -14.69 -31.89
CA ASN A 503 8.57 -15.54 -30.91
C ASN A 503 9.69 -14.82 -30.14
N ALA A 504 10.46 -13.95 -30.81
CA ALA A 504 11.56 -13.23 -30.17
C ALA A 504 11.04 -12.23 -29.10
N GLU A 505 9.96 -11.52 -29.40
CA GLU A 505 9.32 -10.58 -28.48
C GLU A 505 8.63 -11.34 -27.33
N ALA A 506 7.95 -12.43 -27.65
CA ALA A 506 7.35 -13.31 -26.66
C ALA A 506 8.38 -13.76 -25.61
N LEU A 507 9.54 -14.21 -26.05
CA LEU A 507 10.59 -14.71 -25.15
C LEU A 507 11.14 -13.62 -24.21
N VAL A 508 11.20 -12.37 -24.65
CA VAL A 508 11.62 -11.25 -23.79
C VAL A 508 10.63 -11.05 -22.64
N GLU A 509 9.33 -11.00 -22.94
CA GLU A 509 8.31 -10.77 -21.92
C GLU A 509 8.16 -11.99 -20.97
N LEU A 510 8.14 -13.20 -21.51
CA LEU A 510 8.06 -14.43 -20.71
C LEU A 510 9.25 -14.56 -19.73
N ARG A 511 10.48 -14.22 -20.17
CA ARG A 511 11.63 -14.20 -19.26
C ARG A 511 11.54 -13.11 -18.21
N ARG A 512 10.99 -11.95 -18.56
CA ARG A 512 10.68 -10.88 -17.59
C ARG A 512 9.70 -11.39 -16.54
N ALA A 513 8.59 -12.00 -16.95
CA ALA A 513 7.62 -12.59 -16.05
C ALA A 513 8.24 -13.64 -15.12
N PHE A 514 9.06 -14.55 -15.66
CA PHE A 514 9.72 -15.60 -14.90
C PHE A 514 10.78 -15.06 -13.92
N THR A 515 11.38 -13.92 -14.21
CA THR A 515 12.31 -13.26 -13.28
C THR A 515 11.56 -12.67 -12.08
N MET A 516 10.34 -12.17 -12.32
CA MET A 516 9.49 -11.61 -11.27
C MET A 516 8.82 -12.70 -10.43
N GLN A 517 8.37 -13.78 -11.07
CA GLN A 517 7.70 -14.91 -10.41
C GLN A 517 8.17 -16.23 -11.01
N LYS A 518 8.77 -17.07 -10.19
CA LYS A 518 9.14 -18.44 -10.55
C LYS A 518 7.88 -19.32 -10.55
N ASP A 519 7.32 -19.55 -11.71
CA ASP A 519 6.07 -20.27 -11.91
C ASP A 519 6.23 -21.36 -12.96
N ALA A 520 5.53 -22.50 -12.80
CA ALA A 520 5.65 -23.65 -13.71
C ALA A 520 5.02 -23.39 -15.08
N GLU A 521 3.93 -22.63 -15.13
CA GLU A 521 3.27 -22.26 -16.38
C GLU A 521 4.15 -21.31 -17.20
N ILE A 522 4.68 -20.26 -16.57
CA ILE A 522 5.59 -19.31 -17.22
C ILE A 522 6.84 -20.04 -17.75
N ALA A 523 7.42 -20.94 -16.96
CA ALA A 523 8.58 -21.75 -17.41
C ALA A 523 8.22 -22.63 -18.61
N SER A 524 7.01 -23.20 -18.62
CA SER A 524 6.50 -24.03 -19.72
C SER A 524 6.30 -23.22 -21.00
N HIS A 525 5.77 -22.00 -20.90
CA HIS A 525 5.62 -21.09 -22.03
C HIS A 525 6.98 -20.72 -22.63
N ILE A 526 7.98 -20.39 -21.79
CA ILE A 526 9.35 -20.14 -22.26
C ILE A 526 9.90 -21.37 -22.99
N ALA A 527 9.74 -22.56 -22.42
CA ALA A 527 10.24 -23.80 -22.99
C ALA A 527 9.60 -24.08 -24.35
N GLU A 528 8.30 -23.91 -24.50
CA GLU A 528 7.59 -24.13 -25.77
C GLU A 528 8.05 -23.14 -26.85
N VAL A 529 8.18 -21.85 -26.52
CA VAL A 529 8.69 -20.83 -27.44
C VAL A 529 10.11 -21.14 -27.90
N LEU A 530 11.01 -21.48 -26.97
CA LEU A 530 12.39 -21.88 -27.27
C LEU A 530 12.44 -23.11 -28.17
N TRP A 531 11.58 -24.10 -27.92
CA TRP A 531 11.50 -25.30 -28.71
C TRP A 531 11.17 -25.02 -30.17
N VAL A 532 10.15 -24.18 -30.41
CA VAL A 532 9.73 -23.74 -31.75
C VAL A 532 10.82 -22.92 -32.44
N MET A 533 11.60 -22.13 -31.70
CA MET A 533 12.76 -21.40 -32.19
C MET A 533 13.98 -22.28 -32.47
N GLY A 534 13.92 -23.60 -32.21
CA GLY A 534 15.00 -24.56 -32.42
C GLY A 534 16.06 -24.58 -31.28
N GLN A 535 15.87 -23.82 -30.21
CA GLN A 535 16.78 -23.74 -29.06
C GLN A 535 16.50 -24.87 -28.05
N LYS A 536 16.57 -26.12 -28.51
CA LYS A 536 16.06 -27.30 -27.79
C LYS A 536 16.76 -27.57 -26.46
N GLU A 537 18.04 -27.28 -26.34
CA GLU A 537 18.78 -27.51 -25.10
C GLU A 537 18.34 -26.55 -23.98
N GLU A 538 18.09 -25.31 -24.32
CA GLU A 538 17.58 -24.34 -23.37
C GLU A 538 16.11 -24.64 -23.03
N ALA A 539 15.29 -25.03 -24.00
CA ALA A 539 13.92 -25.46 -23.78
C ALA A 539 13.82 -26.59 -22.74
N ARG A 540 14.69 -27.63 -22.87
CA ARG A 540 14.73 -28.74 -21.91
C ARG A 540 15.02 -28.27 -20.49
N ARG A 541 15.91 -27.27 -20.32
CA ARG A 541 16.21 -26.71 -18.99
C ARG A 541 14.97 -26.04 -18.37
N PHE A 542 14.19 -25.32 -19.17
CA PHE A 542 12.95 -24.69 -18.66
C PHE A 542 11.86 -25.73 -18.40
N PHE A 543 11.74 -26.81 -19.20
CA PHE A 543 10.86 -27.92 -18.87
C PHE A 543 11.23 -28.61 -17.55
N GLU A 544 12.52 -28.80 -17.29
CA GLU A 544 13.00 -29.34 -16.01
C GLU A 544 12.72 -28.37 -14.84
N GLU A 545 12.85 -27.07 -15.07
CA GLU A 545 12.52 -26.06 -14.05
C GLU A 545 11.03 -26.05 -13.76
N ALA A 546 10.17 -26.07 -14.77
CA ALA A 546 8.73 -26.19 -14.60
C ALA A 546 8.34 -27.45 -13.82
N ARG A 547 8.97 -28.61 -14.17
CA ARG A 547 8.72 -29.89 -13.48
C ARG A 547 9.13 -29.88 -11.99
N LYS A 548 10.19 -29.14 -11.65
CA LYS A 548 10.60 -28.97 -10.24
C LYS A 548 9.62 -28.12 -9.45
N ILE A 549 9.01 -27.11 -10.09
CA ILE A 549 8.05 -26.22 -9.44
C ILE A 549 6.71 -26.93 -9.28
N ASP A 550 6.15 -27.48 -10.35
CA ASP A 550 4.89 -28.21 -10.35
C ASP A 550 4.88 -29.28 -11.47
N PRO A 551 5.12 -30.55 -11.13
CA PRO A 551 5.17 -31.62 -12.13
C PRO A 551 3.83 -31.95 -12.77
N GLU A 552 2.70 -31.55 -12.15
CA GLU A 552 1.34 -31.79 -12.63
C GLU A 552 0.73 -30.57 -13.36
N ASN A 553 1.53 -29.50 -13.56
CA ASN A 553 1.07 -28.32 -14.23
C ASN A 553 0.54 -28.63 -15.65
N ARG A 554 -0.69 -28.18 -15.93
CA ARG A 554 -1.39 -28.49 -17.18
C ARG A 554 -0.69 -27.92 -18.42
N SER A 555 -0.15 -26.72 -18.34
CA SER A 555 0.60 -26.09 -19.45
C SER A 555 1.90 -26.83 -19.72
N LEU A 556 2.60 -27.29 -18.66
CA LEU A 556 3.77 -28.16 -18.81
C LEU A 556 3.42 -29.47 -19.53
N LEU A 557 2.40 -30.17 -19.05
CA LEU A 557 2.01 -31.47 -19.63
C LEU A 557 1.63 -31.33 -21.10
N ARG A 558 0.84 -30.32 -21.45
CA ARG A 558 0.47 -30.02 -22.86
C ARG A 558 1.69 -29.67 -23.71
N ALA A 559 2.60 -28.85 -23.19
CA ALA A 559 3.81 -28.46 -23.91
C ALA A 559 4.74 -29.65 -24.15
N LEU A 560 4.92 -30.56 -23.19
CA LEU A 560 5.68 -31.79 -23.33
C LEU A 560 5.06 -32.72 -24.39
N GLU A 561 3.73 -32.91 -24.35
CA GLU A 561 3.01 -33.70 -25.37
C GLU A 561 3.20 -33.11 -26.78
N LYS A 562 3.07 -31.81 -26.92
CA LYS A 562 3.18 -31.09 -28.20
C LYS A 562 4.61 -31.11 -28.75
N THR A 563 5.61 -31.03 -27.92
CA THR A 563 7.03 -30.92 -28.33
C THR A 563 7.73 -32.28 -28.43
N GLY A 564 7.23 -33.30 -27.74
CA GLY A 564 7.88 -34.59 -27.61
C GLY A 564 9.19 -34.52 -26.80
N ALA A 565 9.33 -33.59 -25.88
CA ALA A 565 10.54 -33.27 -25.12
C ALA A 565 10.73 -34.17 -23.88
#